data_f363e7250b823f7358e45f5dcb7337e0
#
_entry.id   f363e7250b823f7358e45f5dcb7337e0
#
_cell.length_a   1.000
_cell.length_b   1.000
_cell.length_c   1.000
_cell.angle_alpha   90.00
_cell.angle_beta   90.00
_cell.angle_gamma   90.00
#
_symmetry.space_group_name_H-M   'P 1'
#
loop_
_entity.id
_entity.type
_entity.pdbx_description
1 polymer ?
#
loop_
_entity_poly.entity_id
_entity_poly.type
_entity_poly.pdbx_seq_one_letter_code
_entity_poly.pdbx_strand_id
1 'polypeptide(L)'
;LASGIWHLACPTYTLNLIDSHGRQKQAPHLFSSPKSFCVAKSTPLSATLSPISKLLSKPPLLPKSALLFVPLLLLPYTQGVQALSAYTSRAIEGSAPYLTFDGGLIKATNTDSLLSIKLPDGTRYMKSTNPSTPTKPIRLPNVGGKLSDITMIVPPSRSSITINDLVTQGNWGDDDGDGQNTGDVAASGSISVTFTDKNGNTVSRSDALSICSAPYRVRLESTNGTLITRYGVPRSSTFSGDVVDYYINPYNNAGICSVRPNLLFGGTTGIDSYDNPRYAGPDNIWNPEKGFLVQSTSSSSYDRNFPTTGSDGLYFDLDVGGVDASQLSWTVITSGSIRATVNWTRPRSDSHEDFRLGILQHDAWIRDKTKNVTRVTLKGPEARNQWSNSNPSRITVPSLPQTFELIGRDRSGNEVRYGFVLRQWFVNRGGQLKPYKDQLAWCNSLGYRMPRIRDLTNAKCGVVNYQFPCINGIDGTTPSSGFNGYKRHIGAGFFTEWGNGYSYADVDLSYDYYWTSDATDSDPFSVFSFSSAVNSVPTYFPHSTVCTTP
;
A
#
# COMPACT_ATOMS: atom_id res chain seq x y z
N LEU A 1 33.01 -11.10 -49.73
CA LEU A 1 32.01 -12.15 -49.43
C LEU A 1 32.58 -13.09 -48.35
N ALA A 2 32.19 -12.91 -47.11
CA ALA A 2 32.44 -13.88 -46.05
C ALA A 2 31.14 -14.00 -45.23
N SER A 3 30.51 -15.15 -45.35
CA SER A 3 29.33 -15.54 -44.58
C SER A 3 29.75 -15.93 -43.17
N GLY A 4 29.31 -15.16 -42.18
CA GLY A 4 29.47 -15.47 -40.77
C GLY A 4 28.27 -16.27 -40.27
N ILE A 5 28.50 -17.45 -39.76
CA ILE A 5 27.52 -18.33 -39.12
C ILE A 5 27.28 -17.82 -37.69
N TRP A 6 26.03 -17.50 -37.36
CA TRP A 6 25.61 -17.12 -36.03
C TRP A 6 25.11 -18.35 -35.26
N HIS A 7 25.76 -18.69 -34.18
CA HIS A 7 25.21 -19.61 -33.19
C HIS A 7 24.45 -18.84 -32.11
N LEU A 8 23.13 -19.00 -32.07
CA LEU A 8 22.30 -18.59 -30.94
C LEU A 8 22.30 -19.73 -29.91
N ALA A 9 22.82 -19.47 -28.73
CA ALA A 9 22.63 -20.31 -27.57
C ALA A 9 21.54 -19.68 -26.69
N CYS A 10 20.34 -20.27 -26.68
CA CYS A 10 19.29 -19.97 -25.68
C CYS A 10 19.38 -21.04 -24.58
N PRO A 11 19.39 -20.66 -23.29
CA PRO A 11 19.27 -21.65 -22.23
C PRO A 11 17.84 -22.15 -22.14
N THR A 12 17.65 -23.43 -22.31
CA THR A 12 16.39 -24.14 -22.05
C THR A 12 16.29 -24.43 -20.56
N TYR A 13 15.27 -23.90 -19.92
CA TYR A 13 14.89 -24.30 -18.57
C TYR A 13 13.86 -25.42 -18.64
N THR A 14 14.20 -26.56 -18.08
CA THR A 14 13.25 -27.66 -17.83
C THR A 14 12.66 -27.52 -16.45
N LEU A 15 11.32 -27.36 -16.38
CA LEU A 15 10.58 -27.41 -15.13
C LEU A 15 10.26 -28.87 -14.80
N ASN A 16 10.82 -29.38 -13.71
CA ASN A 16 10.45 -30.67 -13.15
C ASN A 16 9.36 -30.52 -12.12
N LEU A 17 8.18 -31.07 -12.39
CA LEU A 17 7.08 -31.22 -11.45
C LEU A 17 7.11 -32.59 -10.81
N ILE A 18 7.13 -32.67 -9.50
CA ILE A 18 7.08 -33.91 -8.70
C ILE A 18 5.67 -34.02 -8.13
N ASP A 19 4.99 -35.16 -8.37
CA ASP A 19 3.70 -35.44 -7.76
C ASP A 19 3.84 -35.98 -6.31
N SER A 20 2.73 -36.06 -5.60
CA SER A 20 2.68 -36.51 -4.21
C SER A 20 3.13 -37.97 -3.97
N HIS A 21 3.56 -38.67 -5.02
CA HIS A 21 4.07 -40.07 -4.97
C HIS A 21 5.48 -40.22 -5.57
N GLY A 22 6.19 -39.10 -5.80
CA GLY A 22 7.62 -39.14 -6.15
C GLY A 22 7.95 -39.59 -7.57
N ARG A 23 7.02 -39.50 -8.54
CA ARG A 23 7.28 -39.87 -9.94
C ARG A 23 7.37 -38.63 -10.84
N GLN A 24 8.43 -38.60 -11.65
CA GLN A 24 8.61 -37.59 -12.70
C GLN A 24 7.72 -37.87 -13.92
N LYS A 25 6.93 -36.90 -14.34
CA LYS A 25 6.21 -36.92 -15.63
C LYS A 25 6.58 -35.69 -16.46
N GLN A 26 6.96 -35.95 -17.72
CA GLN A 26 7.11 -34.92 -18.73
C GLN A 26 5.75 -34.56 -19.30
N ALA A 27 5.40 -33.25 -19.28
CA ALA A 27 4.19 -32.74 -19.89
C ALA A 27 4.42 -32.37 -21.35
N PRO A 28 3.49 -32.71 -22.28
CA PRO A 28 3.58 -32.29 -23.67
C PRO A 28 3.21 -30.79 -23.82
N HIS A 29 3.91 -30.14 -24.75
CA HIS A 29 3.74 -28.74 -25.13
C HIS A 29 2.31 -28.40 -25.54
N LEU A 30 1.72 -27.44 -24.85
CA LEU A 30 0.61 -26.64 -25.36
C LEU A 30 0.69 -25.28 -24.67
N PHE A 31 1.22 -24.30 -25.42
CA PHE A 31 0.78 -22.90 -25.36
C PHE A 31 1.67 -22.07 -26.30
N SER A 32 1.08 -21.66 -27.40
CA SER A 32 1.55 -20.58 -28.26
C SER A 32 1.37 -19.25 -27.53
N SER A 33 2.44 -18.49 -27.40
CA SER A 33 2.37 -17.13 -26.87
C SER A 33 3.39 -16.23 -27.57
N PRO A 34 3.07 -14.96 -27.78
CA PRO A 34 3.78 -14.12 -28.72
C PRO A 34 4.90 -13.32 -28.07
N LYS A 35 5.97 -13.17 -28.87
CA LYS A 35 6.95 -12.08 -28.87
C LYS A 35 7.71 -11.76 -27.58
N SER A 36 8.84 -12.42 -27.43
CA SER A 36 9.95 -11.93 -26.60
C SER A 36 10.87 -11.05 -27.44
N PHE A 37 11.10 -9.82 -26.97
CA PHE A 37 12.13 -8.94 -27.51
C PHE A 37 13.49 -9.38 -26.99
N CYS A 38 14.39 -9.76 -27.92
CA CYS A 38 15.80 -9.95 -27.63
C CYS A 38 16.54 -8.63 -27.82
N VAL A 39 17.18 -8.11 -26.76
CA VAL A 39 18.10 -6.97 -26.84
C VAL A 39 19.48 -7.49 -27.19
N ALA A 40 20.01 -7.10 -28.35
CA ALA A 40 21.37 -7.39 -28.78
C ALA A 40 22.37 -6.45 -28.08
N LYS A 41 23.32 -7.01 -27.35
CA LYS A 41 24.50 -6.29 -26.86
C LYS A 41 25.57 -6.28 -27.96
N SER A 42 25.89 -5.09 -28.48
CA SER A 42 27.01 -4.83 -29.36
C SER A 42 28.28 -4.57 -28.53
N THR A 43 29.31 -5.38 -28.71
CA THR A 43 30.68 -5.11 -28.29
C THR A 43 31.41 -4.38 -29.41
N PRO A 44 32.21 -3.35 -29.16
CA PRO A 44 32.99 -2.69 -30.19
C PRO A 44 34.27 -3.51 -30.49
N LEU A 45 34.47 -3.85 -31.75
CA LEU A 45 35.75 -4.33 -32.26
C LEU A 45 36.68 -3.13 -32.47
N SER A 46 37.80 -3.13 -31.79
CA SER A 46 38.94 -2.26 -32.13
C SER A 46 39.66 -2.79 -33.35
N ALA A 47 39.64 -2.04 -34.43
CA ALA A 47 40.43 -2.29 -35.61
C ALA A 47 41.73 -1.50 -35.56
N THR A 48 42.83 -2.23 -35.46
CA THR A 48 44.18 -1.72 -35.72
C THR A 48 44.39 -1.61 -37.22
N LEU A 49 44.67 -0.42 -37.70
CA LEU A 49 45.15 -0.17 -39.06
C LEU A 49 46.63 0.11 -39.05
N SER A 50 47.40 -0.77 -39.65
CA SER A 50 48.81 -0.60 -39.99
C SER A 50 48.98 0.24 -41.29
N PRO A 51 50.16 0.86 -41.51
CA PRO A 51 50.32 1.88 -42.51
C PRO A 51 50.77 1.34 -43.85
N ILE A 52 50.37 1.94 -44.93
CA ILE A 52 50.92 1.73 -46.25
C ILE A 52 51.83 2.90 -46.64
N SER A 53 53.10 2.53 -46.81
CA SER A 53 54.15 3.33 -47.40
C SER A 53 54.02 3.42 -48.91
N LYS A 54 54.60 4.42 -49.45
CA LYS A 54 55.30 4.64 -50.72
C LYS A 54 54.77 5.76 -51.53
N LEU A 55 55.61 6.77 -51.69
CA LEU A 55 56.02 7.22 -53.01
C LEU A 55 57.37 7.93 -52.93
N LEU A 56 58.25 7.45 -53.76
CA LEU A 56 59.57 7.95 -54.08
C LEU A 56 59.54 9.32 -54.79
N SER A 57 60.53 10.16 -54.55
CA SER A 57 61.22 10.87 -55.64
C SER A 57 62.65 11.23 -55.22
N LYS A 58 63.55 11.04 -56.15
CA LYS A 58 65.01 11.14 -56.09
C LYS A 58 65.52 12.57 -56.16
N PRO A 59 66.85 12.75 -55.92
CA PRO A 59 67.54 14.00 -55.61
C PRO A 59 68.17 14.71 -56.83
N PRO A 60 68.80 15.86 -56.66
CA PRO A 60 70.06 16.09 -57.35
C PRO A 60 71.20 16.60 -56.49
N LEU A 61 72.31 15.91 -56.65
CA LEU A 61 73.68 16.31 -56.97
C LEU A 61 74.31 17.53 -56.26
N LEU A 62 75.48 17.14 -55.68
CA LEU A 62 76.63 17.95 -55.23
C LEU A 62 77.19 18.98 -56.23
N PRO A 63 77.98 19.89 -55.67
CA PRO A 63 79.41 19.83 -56.01
C PRO A 63 80.36 19.92 -54.80
N LYS A 64 81.52 19.36 -55.12
CA LYS A 64 82.73 19.22 -54.30
C LYS A 64 83.37 20.60 -54.06
N SER A 65 83.94 20.80 -52.91
CA SER A 65 85.35 21.21 -52.75
C SER A 65 85.73 21.43 -51.30
N ALA A 66 86.79 20.87 -50.97
CA ALA A 66 88.00 21.21 -50.25
C ALA A 66 88.08 20.94 -48.78
N LEU A 67 88.98 20.01 -48.55
CA LEU A 67 89.79 19.74 -47.40
C LEU A 67 90.26 21.03 -46.63
N LEU A 68 90.28 20.93 -45.28
CA LEU A 68 91.49 21.12 -44.47
C LEU A 68 91.19 20.87 -42.98
N PHE A 69 91.98 19.97 -42.46
CA PHE A 69 92.39 19.70 -41.10
C PHE A 69 91.96 20.65 -39.97
N VAL A 70 91.44 20.06 -38.88
CA VAL A 70 92.03 20.16 -37.53
C VAL A 70 91.36 19.07 -36.65
N PRO A 71 92.16 18.17 -36.00
CA PRO A 71 91.62 17.32 -34.98
C PRO A 71 91.68 18.08 -33.67
N LEU A 72 90.57 18.48 -33.12
CA LEU A 72 90.55 19.04 -31.80
C LEU A 72 89.48 18.44 -30.92
N LEU A 73 89.95 17.55 -30.08
CA LEU A 73 89.35 17.24 -28.76
C LEU A 73 87.86 16.99 -28.71
N LEU A 74 87.47 15.73 -28.93
CA LEU A 74 86.31 15.16 -28.34
C LEU A 74 86.58 14.92 -26.84
N LEU A 75 86.29 15.94 -26.05
CA LEU A 75 85.98 15.74 -24.65
C LEU A 75 84.48 15.29 -24.58
N PRO A 76 84.18 14.18 -23.97
CA PRO A 76 82.79 13.86 -23.66
C PRO A 76 82.35 14.83 -22.52
N TYR A 77 81.61 15.85 -22.94
CA TYR A 77 80.87 16.67 -21.99
C TYR A 77 79.73 15.81 -21.48
N THR A 78 79.99 15.03 -20.47
CA THR A 78 78.90 14.41 -19.68
C THR A 78 78.22 15.56 -18.92
N GLN A 79 77.20 16.12 -19.53
CA GLN A 79 76.25 16.90 -18.71
C GLN A 79 75.60 15.91 -17.74
N GLY A 80 76.10 15.88 -16.56
CA GLY A 80 75.38 15.31 -15.45
C GLY A 80 74.05 16.05 -15.35
N VAL A 81 72.98 15.41 -15.84
CA VAL A 81 71.64 15.84 -15.50
C VAL A 81 71.51 15.62 -14.00
N GLN A 82 71.88 16.62 -13.21
CA GLN A 82 71.43 16.65 -11.83
C GLN A 82 69.94 16.85 -11.89
N ALA A 83 69.19 15.76 -11.72
CA ALA A 83 67.84 15.85 -11.33
C ALA A 83 67.81 16.64 -10.01
N LEU A 84 67.39 17.88 -10.07
CA LEU A 84 67.04 18.64 -8.88
C LEU A 84 65.86 17.94 -8.22
N SER A 85 66.17 17.01 -7.32
CA SER A 85 65.18 16.55 -6.36
C SER A 85 65.04 17.65 -5.32
N ALA A 86 64.13 18.58 -5.55
CA ALA A 86 63.71 19.52 -4.53
C ALA A 86 62.89 18.74 -3.49
N TYR A 87 63.53 18.41 -2.39
CA TYR A 87 62.82 18.00 -1.18
C TYR A 87 62.21 19.24 -0.56
N THR A 88 60.90 19.39 -0.57
CA THR A 88 60.23 20.38 0.27
C THR A 88 60.40 19.94 1.72
N SER A 89 61.10 20.73 2.52
CA SER A 89 61.33 20.46 3.95
C SER A 89 60.11 20.77 4.83
N ARG A 90 59.00 21.21 4.24
CA ARG A 90 57.74 21.46 4.91
C ARG A 90 56.67 20.61 4.27
N ALA A 91 55.87 19.94 5.12
CA ALA A 91 54.61 19.32 4.67
C ALA A 91 53.72 20.44 4.12
N ILE A 92 52.98 20.15 3.06
CA ILE A 92 51.92 21.03 2.57
C ILE A 92 50.81 21.01 3.61
N GLU A 93 50.65 22.11 4.35
CA GLU A 93 49.55 22.28 5.30
C GLU A 93 48.34 22.78 4.52
N GLY A 94 47.27 22.04 4.60
CA GLY A 94 46.05 22.31 3.84
C GLY A 94 44.79 21.96 4.61
N SER A 95 43.69 21.74 3.89
CA SER A 95 42.44 21.29 4.44
C SER A 95 42.25 19.78 4.22
N ALA A 96 41.50 19.14 5.10
CA ALA A 96 41.09 17.74 4.86
C ALA A 96 40.14 17.64 3.66
N PRO A 97 40.29 16.62 2.82
CA PRO A 97 39.34 16.42 1.72
C PRO A 97 37.90 16.21 2.26
N TYR A 98 36.90 16.73 1.55
CA TYR A 98 35.51 16.69 1.96
C TYR A 98 34.61 16.23 0.82
N LEU A 99 33.42 15.69 1.18
CA LEU A 99 32.35 15.45 0.22
C LEU A 99 31.47 16.70 0.10
N THR A 100 30.95 16.95 -1.09
CA THR A 100 30.03 18.07 -1.36
C THR A 100 28.97 17.64 -2.36
N PHE A 101 27.77 18.26 -2.32
CA PHE A 101 26.65 17.94 -3.22
C PHE A 101 26.12 19.18 -3.94
N ASP A 102 26.74 20.31 -3.69
CA ASP A 102 26.32 21.63 -4.18
C ASP A 102 27.51 22.47 -4.68
N GLY A 103 28.56 21.78 -5.14
CA GLY A 103 29.75 22.44 -5.69
C GLY A 103 30.66 23.11 -4.66
N GLY A 104 30.68 22.59 -3.42
CA GLY A 104 31.57 23.08 -2.38
C GLY A 104 30.94 24.10 -1.42
N LEU A 105 29.68 24.46 -1.61
CA LEU A 105 28.97 25.36 -0.69
C LEU A 105 28.74 24.70 0.68
N ILE A 106 28.45 23.40 0.70
CA ILE A 106 28.34 22.63 1.93
C ILE A 106 29.39 21.53 1.89
N LYS A 107 30.31 21.60 2.84
CA LYS A 107 31.38 20.62 3.04
C LYS A 107 30.94 19.56 4.03
N ALA A 108 30.77 18.34 3.57
CA ALA A 108 30.44 17.21 4.41
C ALA A 108 31.75 16.59 4.95
N THR A 109 32.15 17.04 6.13
CA THR A 109 33.32 16.54 6.84
C THR A 109 32.98 15.51 7.91
N ASN A 110 31.66 15.28 8.14
CA ASN A 110 31.18 14.35 9.15
C ASN A 110 29.91 13.63 8.66
N THR A 111 29.54 12.57 9.36
CA THR A 111 28.39 11.73 9.04
C THR A 111 27.04 12.45 9.18
N ASP A 112 26.93 13.45 10.05
CA ASP A 112 25.72 14.21 10.29
C ASP A 112 25.20 14.90 9.01
N SER A 113 26.11 15.52 8.25
CA SER A 113 25.76 16.16 6.97
C SER A 113 25.52 15.16 5.84
N LEU A 114 26.17 14.00 5.86
CA LEU A 114 25.99 12.93 4.88
C LEU A 114 24.60 12.28 4.99
N LEU A 115 24.08 12.11 6.19
CA LEU A 115 22.78 11.49 6.46
C LEU A 115 21.65 12.52 6.51
N SER A 116 21.76 13.64 5.79
CA SER A 116 20.74 14.69 5.76
C SER A 116 19.70 14.45 4.68
N ILE A 117 18.52 15.01 4.91
CA ILE A 117 17.43 15.13 3.92
C ILE A 117 17.12 16.60 3.66
N LYS A 118 16.68 16.91 2.43
CA LYS A 118 16.18 18.23 2.04
C LYS A 118 14.80 18.08 1.42
N LEU A 119 13.82 18.80 1.96
CA LEU A 119 12.46 18.82 1.47
C LEU A 119 12.33 19.68 0.21
N PRO A 120 11.23 19.54 -0.57
CA PRO A 120 10.97 20.34 -1.77
C PRO A 120 10.91 21.86 -1.55
N ASP A 121 10.57 22.31 -0.34
CA ASP A 121 10.57 23.73 0.06
C ASP A 121 11.95 24.28 0.40
N GLY A 122 12.99 23.45 0.29
CA GLY A 122 14.35 23.80 0.62
C GLY A 122 14.76 23.55 2.08
N THR A 123 13.82 23.21 2.96
CA THR A 123 14.12 22.91 4.38
C THR A 123 15.01 21.66 4.47
N ARG A 124 16.10 21.78 5.22
CA ARG A 124 17.07 20.69 5.43
C ARG A 124 17.04 20.22 6.87
N TYR A 125 17.10 18.91 7.03
CA TYR A 125 17.23 18.24 8.31
C TYR A 125 18.48 17.35 8.29
N MET A 126 19.31 17.49 9.32
CA MET A 126 20.45 16.61 9.62
C MET A 126 20.11 15.76 10.83
N LYS A 127 20.90 14.74 11.14
CA LYS A 127 20.68 13.91 12.33
C LYS A 127 20.61 14.77 13.60
N SER A 128 21.54 15.71 13.77
CA SER A 128 21.61 16.64 14.92
C SER A 128 20.42 17.61 15.01
N THR A 129 19.75 17.92 13.90
CA THR A 129 18.61 18.84 13.83
C THR A 129 17.29 18.16 13.54
N ASN A 130 17.26 16.83 13.51
CA ASN A 130 16.06 16.05 13.20
C ASN A 130 14.99 16.19 14.30
N PRO A 131 13.86 16.89 14.06
CA PRO A 131 12.81 17.05 15.05
C PRO A 131 11.82 15.89 15.04
N SER A 132 11.93 14.97 14.06
CA SER A 132 10.90 13.99 13.78
C SER A 132 10.95 12.79 14.70
N THR A 133 9.77 12.34 15.10
CA THR A 133 9.53 11.10 15.84
C THR A 133 8.32 10.39 15.23
N PRO A 134 8.05 9.12 15.56
CA PRO A 134 6.83 8.44 15.12
C PRO A 134 5.54 9.20 15.46
N THR A 135 5.53 9.95 16.57
CA THR A 135 4.36 10.73 17.02
C THR A 135 4.39 12.18 16.58
N LYS A 136 5.53 12.67 16.12
CA LYS A 136 5.70 14.04 15.61
C LYS A 136 6.50 14.02 14.30
N PRO A 137 5.90 13.53 13.21
CA PRO A 137 6.60 13.44 11.92
C PRO A 137 6.75 14.81 11.25
N ILE A 138 7.74 14.90 10.35
CA ILE A 138 7.91 16.02 9.42
C ILE A 138 6.81 15.92 8.36
N ARG A 139 6.13 17.02 8.08
CA ARG A 139 5.11 17.10 7.04
C ARG A 139 5.73 17.51 5.70
N LEU A 140 5.37 16.83 4.61
CA LEU A 140 5.72 17.28 3.27
C LEU A 140 5.00 18.59 2.93
N PRO A 141 5.66 19.52 2.23
CA PRO A 141 5.12 20.85 1.97
C PRO A 141 4.06 20.87 0.85
N ASN A 142 3.99 19.85 -0.02
CA ASN A 142 3.18 19.86 -1.23
C ASN A 142 2.12 18.76 -1.24
N VAL A 143 0.93 19.10 -1.77
CA VAL A 143 -0.13 18.11 -2.06
C VAL A 143 0.38 17.11 -3.11
N GLY A 144 0.16 15.81 -2.86
CA GLY A 144 0.62 14.75 -3.76
C GLY A 144 2.12 14.49 -3.74
N GLY A 145 2.86 15.11 -2.80
CA GLY A 145 4.30 14.89 -2.61
C GLY A 145 4.62 13.42 -2.34
N LYS A 146 5.78 12.99 -2.84
CA LYS A 146 6.29 11.61 -2.74
C LYS A 146 7.60 11.58 -1.97
N LEU A 147 8.03 10.40 -1.53
CA LEU A 147 9.35 10.22 -0.92
C LEU A 147 10.50 10.48 -1.91
N SER A 148 10.24 10.35 -3.23
CA SER A 148 11.19 10.72 -4.29
C SER A 148 11.48 12.21 -4.36
N ASP A 149 10.59 13.05 -3.84
CA ASP A 149 10.75 14.51 -3.85
C ASP A 149 11.69 14.99 -2.73
N ILE A 150 12.00 14.09 -1.79
CA ILE A 150 12.99 14.34 -0.75
C ILE A 150 14.38 14.12 -1.34
N THR A 151 15.17 15.21 -1.39
CA THR A 151 16.56 15.16 -1.84
C THR A 151 17.45 14.61 -0.72
N MET A 152 18.32 13.68 -1.05
CA MET A 152 19.33 13.09 -0.17
C MET A 152 20.53 12.64 -1.00
N ILE A 153 21.61 12.26 -0.32
CA ILE A 153 22.84 11.80 -0.98
C ILE A 153 22.60 10.58 -1.91
N VAL A 154 21.72 9.68 -1.52
CA VAL A 154 21.35 8.52 -2.34
C VAL A 154 20.36 8.95 -3.43
N PRO A 155 20.73 8.83 -4.71
CA PRO A 155 19.88 9.25 -5.82
C PRO A 155 18.52 8.50 -5.86
N PRO A 156 17.48 9.09 -6.43
CA PRO A 156 16.16 8.45 -6.51
C PRO A 156 16.14 7.08 -7.20
N SER A 157 17.06 6.85 -8.12
CA SER A 157 17.17 5.61 -8.89
C SER A 157 17.88 4.46 -8.18
N ARG A 158 18.44 4.70 -6.98
CA ARG A 158 19.23 3.72 -6.22
C ARG A 158 18.77 3.65 -4.76
N SER A 159 19.04 2.52 -4.11
CA SER A 159 18.88 2.34 -2.66
C SER A 159 20.18 2.54 -1.86
N SER A 160 21.33 2.64 -2.55
CA SER A 160 22.62 2.90 -1.93
C SER A 160 23.58 3.60 -2.89
N ILE A 161 24.60 4.25 -2.33
CA ILE A 161 25.71 4.87 -3.05
C ILE A 161 26.99 4.65 -2.26
N THR A 162 28.11 4.39 -2.95
CA THR A 162 29.42 4.32 -2.30
C THR A 162 30.07 5.71 -2.25
N ILE A 163 30.97 5.94 -1.30
CA ILE A 163 31.76 7.19 -1.26
C ILE A 163 32.62 7.30 -2.53
N ASN A 164 33.10 6.18 -3.04
CA ASN A 164 33.83 6.14 -4.31
C ASN A 164 32.96 6.58 -5.52
N ASP A 165 31.66 6.22 -5.54
CA ASP A 165 30.73 6.73 -6.58
C ASP A 165 30.60 8.25 -6.51
N LEU A 166 30.57 8.83 -5.30
CA LEU A 166 30.49 10.28 -5.10
C LEU A 166 31.75 10.97 -5.61
N VAL A 167 32.92 10.40 -5.31
CA VAL A 167 34.22 10.91 -5.81
C VAL A 167 34.24 10.87 -7.33
N THR A 168 33.83 9.75 -7.93
CA THR A 168 33.81 9.58 -9.39
C THR A 168 32.84 10.57 -10.08
N GLN A 169 31.79 10.98 -9.39
CA GLN A 169 30.81 11.98 -9.86
C GLN A 169 31.30 13.44 -9.61
N GLY A 170 32.49 13.64 -9.06
CA GLY A 170 33.00 14.96 -8.73
C GLY A 170 32.36 15.60 -7.48
N ASN A 171 31.67 14.80 -6.65
CA ASN A 171 31.02 15.28 -5.43
C ASN A 171 31.99 15.31 -4.24
N TRP A 172 33.19 15.82 -4.45
CA TRP A 172 34.23 15.99 -3.44
C TRP A 172 35.06 17.21 -3.74
N GLY A 173 35.83 17.67 -2.78
CA GLY A 173 36.77 18.77 -2.93
C GLY A 173 37.88 18.72 -1.88
N ASP A 174 38.92 19.46 -2.20
CA ASP A 174 40.02 19.76 -1.33
C ASP A 174 40.41 21.23 -1.58
N ASP A 175 40.35 22.08 -0.53
CA ASP A 175 40.48 23.53 -0.71
C ASP A 175 41.91 23.99 -1.05
N ASP A 176 42.91 23.20 -0.71
CA ASP A 176 44.29 23.47 -1.05
C ASP A 176 44.71 22.96 -2.43
N GLY A 177 43.80 22.22 -3.09
CA GLY A 177 44.00 21.70 -4.44
C GLY A 177 44.90 20.47 -4.52
N ASP A 178 45.32 19.92 -3.40
CA ASP A 178 46.19 18.76 -3.34
C ASP A 178 45.41 17.48 -3.72
N GLY A 179 45.97 16.69 -4.66
CA GLY A 179 45.41 15.40 -5.02
C GLY A 179 44.16 15.47 -5.84
N GLN A 180 43.85 16.59 -6.53
CA GLN A 180 42.66 16.72 -7.39
C GLN A 180 42.79 16.06 -8.78
N ASN A 181 43.93 15.41 -9.07
CA ASN A 181 44.08 14.68 -10.32
C ASN A 181 43.31 13.36 -10.34
N THR A 182 42.85 12.98 -11.51
CA THR A 182 42.15 11.72 -11.72
C THR A 182 42.98 10.51 -11.26
N GLY A 183 42.50 9.75 -10.27
CA GLY A 183 43.18 8.59 -9.71
C GLY A 183 44.01 8.84 -8.45
N ASP A 184 44.12 10.08 -7.97
CA ASP A 184 44.87 10.42 -6.74
C ASP A 184 44.02 10.35 -5.45
N VAL A 185 42.73 9.97 -5.58
CA VAL A 185 41.79 9.88 -4.46
C VAL A 185 41.34 8.45 -4.24
N ALA A 186 41.49 7.97 -3.02
CA ALA A 186 40.93 6.70 -2.57
C ALA A 186 39.77 6.94 -1.60
N ALA A 187 38.66 6.24 -1.84
CA ALA A 187 37.48 6.35 -1.01
C ALA A 187 36.90 4.99 -0.62
N SER A 188 36.43 4.88 0.61
CA SER A 188 35.74 3.69 1.10
C SER A 188 34.46 4.06 1.85
N GLY A 189 33.56 3.09 2.01
CA GLY A 189 32.28 3.28 2.69
C GLY A 189 31.10 3.40 1.73
N SER A 190 29.90 3.27 2.28
CA SER A 190 28.65 3.34 1.55
C SER A 190 27.54 3.96 2.39
N ILE A 191 26.55 4.51 1.73
CA ILE A 191 25.34 5.05 2.35
C ILE A 191 24.16 4.38 1.68
N SER A 192 23.23 3.89 2.49
CA SER A 192 21.99 3.25 2.03
C SER A 192 20.77 3.98 2.56
N VAL A 193 19.64 3.80 1.86
CA VAL A 193 18.33 4.32 2.29
C VAL A 193 17.28 3.23 2.19
N THR A 194 16.43 3.16 3.22
CA THR A 194 15.24 2.31 3.22
C THR A 194 14.01 3.12 3.58
N PHE A 195 12.86 2.73 3.01
CA PHE A 195 11.59 3.38 3.22
C PHE A 195 10.58 2.36 3.72
N THR A 196 9.92 2.66 4.84
CA THR A 196 8.86 1.81 5.38
C THR A 196 7.65 2.64 5.80
N ASP A 197 6.46 2.01 5.75
CA ASP A 197 5.26 2.59 6.34
C ASP A 197 5.23 2.43 7.87
N LYS A 198 4.16 2.90 8.51
CA LYS A 198 3.97 2.77 9.98
C LYS A 198 3.93 1.33 10.48
N ASN A 199 3.62 0.36 9.62
CA ASN A 199 3.54 -1.05 9.95
C ASN A 199 4.86 -1.80 9.67
N GLY A 200 5.88 -1.10 9.14
CA GLY A 200 7.17 -1.67 8.77
C GLY A 200 7.23 -2.27 7.36
N ASN A 201 6.18 -2.16 6.56
CA ASN A 201 6.18 -2.63 5.18
C ASN A 201 7.06 -1.72 4.31
N THR A 202 7.84 -2.32 3.41
CA THR A 202 8.65 -1.57 2.45
C THR A 202 7.78 -0.78 1.49
N VAL A 203 8.14 0.48 1.23
CA VAL A 203 7.45 1.41 0.35
C VAL A 203 8.40 1.88 -0.74
N SER A 204 7.93 2.01 -1.99
CA SER A 204 8.71 2.63 -3.05
C SER A 204 8.77 4.15 -2.88
N ARG A 205 9.90 4.77 -3.25
CA ARG A 205 10.03 6.25 -3.26
C ARG A 205 9.02 6.94 -4.17
N SER A 206 8.56 6.27 -5.22
CA SER A 206 7.62 6.78 -6.21
C SER A 206 6.15 6.59 -5.85
N ASP A 207 5.86 5.83 -4.78
CA ASP A 207 4.49 5.55 -4.40
C ASP A 207 3.75 6.81 -3.95
N ALA A 208 2.45 6.85 -4.21
CA ALA A 208 1.58 7.88 -3.66
C ALA A 208 1.45 7.68 -2.15
N LEU A 209 1.75 8.72 -1.38
CA LEU A 209 1.70 8.66 0.07
C LEU A 209 0.28 8.83 0.59
N SER A 210 -0.10 7.96 1.53
CA SER A 210 -1.36 8.00 2.24
C SER A 210 -1.14 8.31 3.72
N ILE A 211 -1.95 9.19 4.29
CA ILE A 211 -1.96 9.41 5.75
C ILE A 211 -2.27 8.11 6.51
N CYS A 212 -2.97 7.20 5.89
CA CYS A 212 -3.37 5.92 6.48
C CYS A 212 -2.22 4.93 6.65
N SER A 213 -1.13 5.13 5.93
CA SER A 213 0.12 4.37 6.06
C SER A 213 1.24 5.16 6.74
N ALA A 214 1.00 6.44 7.03
CA ALA A 214 1.93 7.33 7.71
C ALA A 214 1.99 7.07 9.24
N PRO A 215 3.09 7.47 9.92
CA PRO A 215 4.26 8.11 9.33
C PRO A 215 5.14 7.13 8.54
N TYR A 216 5.69 7.62 7.45
CA TYR A 216 6.69 6.89 6.68
C TYR A 216 8.06 7.10 7.30
N ARG A 217 8.81 6.02 7.50
CA ARG A 217 10.19 6.10 7.99
C ARG A 217 11.16 6.11 6.82
N VAL A 218 11.96 7.15 6.72
CA VAL A 218 13.12 7.27 5.85
C VAL A 218 14.36 6.99 6.70
N ARG A 219 14.95 5.82 6.54
CA ARG A 219 16.15 5.40 7.27
C ARG A 219 17.36 5.53 6.38
N LEU A 220 18.28 6.41 6.75
CA LEU A 220 19.58 6.55 6.16
C LEU A 220 20.61 5.88 7.06
N GLU A 221 21.48 5.07 6.46
CA GLU A 221 22.53 4.33 7.17
C GLU A 221 23.84 4.42 6.40
N SER A 222 24.93 4.76 7.09
CA SER A 222 26.28 4.76 6.55
C SER A 222 27.15 3.71 7.24
N THR A 223 28.04 3.10 6.47
CA THR A 223 29.16 2.34 7.01
C THR A 223 30.29 3.29 7.40
N ASN A 224 31.28 2.79 8.13
CA ASN A 224 32.54 3.51 8.26
C ASN A 224 33.15 3.76 6.88
N GLY A 225 33.72 4.94 6.68
CA GLY A 225 34.30 5.33 5.40
C GLY A 225 35.49 6.24 5.55
N THR A 226 36.27 6.35 4.49
CA THR A 226 37.42 7.23 4.40
C THR A 226 37.46 7.91 3.04
N LEU A 227 38.00 9.12 3.01
CA LEU A 227 38.35 9.84 1.79
C LEU A 227 39.82 10.26 1.97
N ILE A 228 40.68 9.82 1.06
CA ILE A 228 42.14 9.98 1.17
C ILE A 228 42.67 10.55 -0.14
N THR A 229 43.32 11.70 -0.07
CA THR A 229 44.11 12.29 -1.16
C THR A 229 45.54 11.84 -1.11
N ARG A 230 46.26 11.94 -2.23
CA ARG A 230 47.65 11.52 -2.33
C ARG A 230 48.61 12.43 -1.55
N TYR A 231 48.29 13.70 -1.47
CA TYR A 231 49.11 14.74 -0.84
C TYR A 231 48.28 15.51 0.18
N GLY A 232 48.93 16.44 0.92
CA GLY A 232 48.28 17.32 1.89
C GLY A 232 48.46 16.90 3.35
N VAL A 233 48.21 17.82 4.24
CA VAL A 233 48.17 17.60 5.70
C VAL A 233 47.04 18.46 6.27
N PRO A 234 45.91 17.84 6.71
CA PRO A 234 45.61 16.40 6.72
C PRO A 234 45.19 15.90 5.35
N ARG A 235 45.68 14.75 4.92
CA ARG A 235 45.35 14.11 3.63
C ARG A 235 44.13 13.20 3.67
N SER A 236 43.44 13.12 4.78
CA SER A 236 42.32 12.17 4.91
C SER A 236 41.20 12.71 5.79
N SER A 237 39.99 12.39 5.42
CA SER A 237 38.80 12.50 6.25
C SER A 237 38.25 11.11 6.56
N THR A 238 37.74 10.92 7.76
CA THR A 238 37.13 9.67 8.22
C THR A 238 35.67 9.92 8.56
N PHE A 239 34.78 9.00 8.13
CA PHE A 239 33.35 9.03 8.42
C PHE A 239 33.01 7.80 9.26
N SER A 240 32.47 8.03 10.45
CA SER A 240 31.95 6.93 11.27
C SER A 240 30.64 6.43 10.73
N GLY A 241 30.43 5.11 10.76
CA GLY A 241 29.13 4.51 10.46
C GLY A 241 28.07 5.03 11.43
N ASP A 242 26.89 5.35 10.91
CA ASP A 242 25.81 5.91 11.69
C ASP A 242 24.44 5.64 11.05
N VAL A 243 23.36 5.85 11.81
CA VAL A 243 22.00 5.64 11.39
C VAL A 243 21.14 6.83 11.82
N VAL A 244 20.23 7.25 10.94
CA VAL A 244 19.20 8.23 11.27
C VAL A 244 17.85 7.81 10.67
N ASP A 245 16.79 7.94 11.47
CA ASP A 245 15.41 7.74 11.05
C ASP A 245 14.71 9.10 10.97
N TYR A 246 14.17 9.44 9.79
CA TYR A 246 13.26 10.56 9.60
C TYR A 246 11.85 10.05 9.42
N TYR A 247 10.90 10.60 10.17
CA TYR A 247 9.49 10.23 10.08
C TYR A 247 8.75 11.30 9.28
N ILE A 248 8.09 10.87 8.20
CA ILE A 248 7.50 11.75 7.19
C ILE A 248 6.00 11.50 7.09
N ASN A 249 5.21 12.58 7.11
CA ASN A 249 3.78 12.57 6.76
C ASN A 249 3.55 13.22 5.39
N PRO A 250 2.56 12.77 4.62
CA PRO A 250 2.11 13.49 3.43
C PRO A 250 1.55 14.87 3.79
N TYR A 251 1.34 15.70 2.78
CA TYR A 251 0.76 17.04 2.96
C TYR A 251 -0.62 16.98 3.63
N ASN A 252 -1.48 16.09 3.18
CA ASN A 252 -2.80 15.87 3.79
C ASN A 252 -2.64 15.12 5.11
N ASN A 253 -2.94 15.80 6.20
CA ASN A 253 -2.68 15.31 7.55
C ASN A 253 -3.82 14.48 8.14
N ALA A 254 -5.00 14.50 7.54
CA ALA A 254 -6.18 13.88 8.10
C ALA A 254 -7.01 13.17 7.04
N GLY A 255 -7.60 12.05 7.40
CA GLY A 255 -8.48 11.29 6.51
C GLY A 255 -9.08 10.06 7.20
N ILE A 256 -10.11 9.51 6.59
CA ILE A 256 -10.69 8.22 7.00
C ILE A 256 -9.99 7.12 6.21
N CYS A 257 -9.41 6.16 6.91
CA CYS A 257 -8.57 5.11 6.34
C CYS A 257 -9.35 3.85 5.98
N SER A 258 -10.23 3.46 6.87
CA SER A 258 -11.11 2.32 6.69
C SER A 258 -12.38 2.50 7.50
N VAL A 259 -13.35 1.68 7.21
CA VAL A 259 -14.65 1.64 7.87
C VAL A 259 -14.88 0.22 8.36
N ARG A 260 -15.07 0.07 9.66
CA ARG A 260 -15.08 -1.21 10.32
C ARG A 260 -16.49 -1.59 10.79
N PRO A 261 -17.26 -2.36 9.99
CA PRO A 261 -18.40 -3.11 10.49
C PRO A 261 -17.94 -4.33 11.29
N ASN A 262 -18.82 -5.29 11.52
CA ASN A 262 -18.43 -6.58 12.07
C ASN A 262 -17.37 -7.27 11.19
N LEU A 263 -16.20 -7.58 11.76
CA LEU A 263 -15.08 -8.22 11.06
C LEU A 263 -15.14 -9.74 11.06
N LEU A 264 -15.94 -10.35 11.96
CA LEU A 264 -16.06 -11.80 12.05
C LEU A 264 -16.51 -12.37 10.71
N PHE A 265 -15.97 -13.52 10.35
CA PHE A 265 -16.22 -14.16 9.05
C PHE A 265 -15.90 -13.24 7.86
N GLY A 266 -14.86 -12.44 7.98
CA GLY A 266 -14.36 -11.55 6.94
C GLY A 266 -12.99 -11.91 6.40
N GLY A 267 -12.47 -13.09 6.71
CA GLY A 267 -11.12 -13.53 6.37
C GLY A 267 -10.34 -13.91 7.62
N THR A 268 -9.01 -13.93 7.52
CA THR A 268 -8.15 -14.26 8.65
C THR A 268 -7.94 -13.04 9.54
N THR A 269 -8.74 -12.91 10.56
CA THR A 269 -8.67 -11.81 11.54
C THR A 269 -7.83 -12.17 12.76
N GLY A 270 -7.68 -13.46 13.05
CA GLY A 270 -7.11 -14.00 14.30
C GLY A 270 -7.95 -13.66 15.55
N ILE A 271 -9.22 -13.29 15.38
CA ILE A 271 -10.15 -12.98 16.46
C ILE A 271 -11.00 -14.21 16.81
N ASP A 272 -11.36 -15.01 15.80
CA ASP A 272 -12.32 -16.08 15.89
C ASP A 272 -11.74 -17.41 15.40
N SER A 273 -12.18 -18.52 16.01
CA SER A 273 -11.89 -19.89 15.55
C SER A 273 -12.51 -20.21 14.17
N TYR A 274 -13.47 -19.44 13.73
CA TYR A 274 -14.12 -19.55 12.41
C TYR A 274 -13.47 -18.71 11.31
N ASP A 275 -12.34 -18.09 11.60
CA ASP A 275 -11.57 -17.33 10.60
C ASP A 275 -11.28 -18.20 9.38
N ASN A 276 -11.68 -17.69 8.21
CA ASN A 276 -11.50 -18.40 6.96
C ASN A 276 -11.23 -17.40 5.83
N PRO A 277 -10.09 -17.52 5.13
CA PRO A 277 -9.71 -16.59 4.06
C PRO A 277 -10.71 -16.55 2.90
N ARG A 278 -11.55 -17.58 2.73
CA ARG A 278 -12.57 -17.60 1.65
C ARG A 278 -13.62 -16.50 1.76
N TYR A 279 -13.88 -15.98 2.97
CA TYR A 279 -14.84 -14.88 3.19
C TYR A 279 -14.24 -13.50 2.94
N ALA A 280 -12.92 -13.40 2.84
CA ALA A 280 -12.24 -12.14 2.54
C ALA A 280 -12.63 -11.64 1.15
N GLY A 281 -12.90 -10.35 1.06
CA GLY A 281 -13.09 -9.65 -0.22
C GLY A 281 -11.77 -9.39 -0.93
N PRO A 282 -11.81 -8.71 -2.07
CA PRO A 282 -10.61 -8.22 -2.75
C PRO A 282 -9.80 -7.26 -1.84
N ASP A 283 -8.48 -7.39 -1.84
CA ASP A 283 -7.58 -6.64 -0.95
C ASP A 283 -7.66 -5.11 -1.12
N ASN A 284 -8.09 -4.63 -2.28
CA ASN A 284 -8.33 -3.21 -2.52
C ASN A 284 -9.69 -2.70 -2.01
N ILE A 285 -10.57 -3.58 -1.53
CA ILE A 285 -11.91 -3.25 -1.01
C ILE A 285 -12.03 -3.60 0.47
N TRP A 286 -11.51 -4.75 0.88
CA TRP A 286 -11.66 -5.31 2.20
C TRP A 286 -10.32 -5.73 2.81
N ASN A 287 -10.09 -5.32 4.03
CA ASN A 287 -8.99 -5.83 4.85
C ASN A 287 -9.58 -6.53 6.08
N PRO A 288 -9.24 -7.80 6.36
CA PRO A 288 -9.83 -8.55 7.46
C PRO A 288 -9.68 -7.92 8.85
N GLU A 289 -8.61 -7.15 9.07
CA GLU A 289 -8.35 -6.49 10.36
C GLU A 289 -8.89 -5.06 10.44
N LYS A 290 -9.09 -4.40 9.29
CA LYS A 290 -9.46 -2.98 9.22
C LYS A 290 -10.90 -2.75 8.76
N GLY A 291 -11.50 -3.70 8.05
CA GLY A 291 -12.80 -3.56 7.41
C GLY A 291 -12.72 -3.06 5.98
N PHE A 292 -13.73 -2.34 5.52
CA PHE A 292 -13.78 -1.79 4.16
C PHE A 292 -12.83 -0.61 4.01
N LEU A 293 -11.99 -0.66 2.98
CA LEU A 293 -11.12 0.46 2.60
C LEU A 293 -11.95 1.55 1.92
N VAL A 294 -11.60 2.80 2.17
CA VAL A 294 -12.27 3.95 1.54
C VAL A 294 -12.00 3.92 0.03
N GLN A 295 -13.07 3.84 -0.77
CA GLN A 295 -13.00 3.75 -2.23
C GLN A 295 -13.08 5.10 -2.92
N SER A 296 -13.64 6.10 -2.25
CA SER A 296 -13.75 7.46 -2.77
C SER A 296 -13.83 8.50 -1.66
N THR A 297 -13.15 9.62 -1.89
CA THR A 297 -13.25 10.85 -1.08
C THR A 297 -14.04 11.95 -1.80
N SER A 298 -14.47 11.70 -3.04
CA SER A 298 -15.25 12.66 -3.84
C SER A 298 -16.74 12.48 -3.63
N SER A 299 -17.45 13.57 -3.42
CA SER A 299 -18.91 13.57 -3.25
C SER A 299 -19.68 13.01 -4.46
N SER A 300 -19.10 13.10 -5.65
CA SER A 300 -19.69 12.54 -6.87
C SER A 300 -19.61 11.01 -6.98
N SER A 301 -18.88 10.36 -6.07
CA SER A 301 -18.65 8.91 -6.07
C SER A 301 -18.68 8.29 -4.67
N TYR A 302 -19.40 8.88 -3.74
CA TYR A 302 -19.66 8.31 -2.41
C TYR A 302 -20.46 6.99 -2.49
N ASP A 303 -21.13 6.74 -3.58
CA ASP A 303 -21.86 5.49 -3.86
C ASP A 303 -20.93 4.26 -4.01
N ARG A 304 -19.62 4.46 -4.06
CA ARG A 304 -18.60 3.40 -4.05
C ARG A 304 -18.17 3.00 -2.64
N ASN A 305 -18.53 3.77 -1.62
CA ASN A 305 -18.16 3.52 -0.24
C ASN A 305 -19.22 2.67 0.50
N PHE A 306 -18.76 1.92 1.50
CA PHE A 306 -19.62 1.26 2.48
C PHE A 306 -20.28 2.30 3.41
N PRO A 307 -21.53 2.11 3.87
CA PRO A 307 -22.46 1.08 3.47
C PRO A 307 -23.36 1.54 2.31
N THR A 308 -23.84 0.57 1.53
CA THR A 308 -24.92 0.81 0.53
C THR A 308 -26.27 0.32 1.02
N THR A 309 -26.28 -0.49 2.08
CA THR A 309 -27.45 -1.04 2.75
C THR A 309 -27.47 -0.60 4.21
N GLY A 310 -28.65 -0.58 4.85
CA GLY A 310 -28.74 -0.21 6.26
C GLY A 310 -30.00 -0.76 6.94
N SER A 311 -29.97 -0.76 8.29
CA SER A 311 -31.09 -1.06 9.16
C SER A 311 -30.97 -0.22 10.43
N ASP A 312 -32.08 0.00 11.15
CA ASP A 312 -32.05 0.74 12.40
C ASP A 312 -31.17 0.04 13.45
N GLY A 313 -30.29 0.81 14.08
CA GLY A 313 -29.37 0.33 15.09
C GLY A 313 -28.03 -0.20 14.55
N LEU A 314 -27.87 -0.44 13.25
CA LEU A 314 -26.59 -0.83 12.68
C LEU A 314 -25.54 0.27 12.86
N TYR A 315 -24.31 -0.15 13.12
CA TYR A 315 -23.19 0.78 13.34
C TYR A 315 -21.88 0.23 12.77
N PHE A 316 -20.98 1.16 12.53
CA PHE A 316 -19.62 0.89 12.09
C PHE A 316 -18.65 1.91 12.68
N ASP A 317 -17.39 1.59 12.76
CA ASP A 317 -16.38 2.46 13.33
C ASP A 317 -15.49 3.03 12.21
N LEU A 318 -15.18 4.33 12.29
CA LEU A 318 -14.26 5.02 11.38
C LEU A 318 -12.83 4.90 11.90
N ASP A 319 -11.91 4.41 11.06
CA ASP A 319 -10.47 4.49 11.31
C ASP A 319 -9.94 5.84 10.83
N VAL A 320 -9.70 6.74 11.77
CA VAL A 320 -9.28 8.12 11.53
C VAL A 320 -7.75 8.18 11.55
N GLY A 321 -7.15 8.61 10.45
CA GLY A 321 -5.71 8.82 10.32
C GLY A 321 -5.30 10.27 10.42
N GLY A 322 -4.13 10.53 11.03
CA GLY A 322 -3.43 11.81 10.99
C GLY A 322 -3.89 12.88 11.97
N VAL A 323 -5.01 12.68 12.66
CA VAL A 323 -5.52 13.56 13.72
C VAL A 323 -6.01 12.74 14.90
N ASP A 324 -6.09 13.37 16.07
CA ASP A 324 -6.69 12.76 17.25
C ASP A 324 -8.21 12.73 17.11
N ALA A 325 -8.75 11.52 16.90
CA ALA A 325 -10.19 11.33 16.71
C ALA A 325 -11.04 11.80 17.90
N SER A 326 -10.47 11.84 19.13
CA SER A 326 -11.13 12.33 20.33
C SER A 326 -11.42 13.84 20.31
N GLN A 327 -10.68 14.58 19.48
CA GLN A 327 -10.81 16.05 19.35
C GLN A 327 -11.75 16.46 18.22
N LEU A 328 -12.30 15.51 17.47
CA LEU A 328 -13.18 15.79 16.34
C LEU A 328 -14.62 16.06 16.80
N SER A 329 -15.15 17.18 16.37
CA SER A 329 -16.59 17.47 16.41
C SER A 329 -17.21 17.12 15.07
N TRP A 330 -18.30 16.33 15.10
CA TRP A 330 -18.87 15.75 13.89
C TRP A 330 -20.15 16.46 13.48
N THR A 331 -20.28 16.73 12.18
CA THR A 331 -21.50 17.19 11.51
C THR A 331 -21.91 16.14 10.48
N VAL A 332 -23.18 15.76 10.47
CA VAL A 332 -23.76 14.83 9.49
C VAL A 332 -24.66 15.61 8.54
N ILE A 333 -24.33 15.58 7.25
CA ILE A 333 -25.13 16.20 6.19
C ILE A 333 -25.87 15.08 5.47
N THR A 334 -27.18 15.13 5.50
CA THR A 334 -28.08 14.20 4.80
C THR A 334 -29.46 14.81 4.63
N SER A 335 -30.20 14.32 3.66
CA SER A 335 -31.63 14.65 3.45
C SER A 335 -32.44 13.35 3.34
N GLY A 336 -33.56 13.26 4.07
CA GLY A 336 -34.41 12.06 4.08
C GLY A 336 -34.80 11.65 5.50
N SER A 337 -35.43 10.47 5.63
CA SER A 337 -35.94 9.96 6.92
C SER A 337 -34.89 9.15 7.72
N ILE A 338 -33.82 8.68 7.08
CA ILE A 338 -32.74 7.99 7.77
C ILE A 338 -31.77 9.03 8.33
N ARG A 339 -31.25 8.77 9.53
CA ARG A 339 -30.28 9.59 10.24
C ARG A 339 -29.02 8.79 10.53
N ALA A 340 -27.93 9.48 10.71
CA ALA A 340 -26.69 8.91 11.26
C ALA A 340 -26.21 9.79 12.41
N THR A 341 -25.63 9.18 13.42
CA THR A 341 -24.93 9.87 14.52
C THR A 341 -23.50 9.40 14.57
N VAL A 342 -22.58 10.31 14.93
CA VAL A 342 -21.15 9.97 15.06
C VAL A 342 -20.73 10.29 16.49
N ASN A 343 -20.21 9.28 17.20
CA ASN A 343 -19.82 9.42 18.60
C ASN A 343 -18.44 8.84 18.85
N TRP A 344 -17.64 9.52 19.69
CA TRP A 344 -16.43 8.99 20.28
C TRP A 344 -16.79 8.20 21.53
N THR A 345 -16.80 6.87 21.45
CA THR A 345 -17.33 6.01 22.49
C THR A 345 -16.51 4.74 22.68
N ARG A 346 -16.67 4.07 23.81
CA ARG A 346 -16.11 2.72 24.02
C ARG A 346 -16.96 1.69 23.28
N PRO A 347 -16.32 0.65 22.73
CA PRO A 347 -17.03 -0.56 22.29
C PRO A 347 -17.85 -1.18 23.42
N ARG A 348 -18.93 -1.85 23.04
CA ARG A 348 -19.79 -2.56 23.99
C ARG A 348 -19.07 -3.78 24.56
N SER A 349 -19.21 -3.99 25.86
CA SER A 349 -18.65 -5.15 26.58
C SER A 349 -19.76 -6.02 27.22
N ASP A 350 -21.01 -5.62 27.05
CA ASP A 350 -22.18 -6.40 27.47
C ASP A 350 -22.45 -7.54 26.46
N SER A 351 -23.35 -8.42 26.85
CA SER A 351 -23.76 -9.59 26.09
C SER A 351 -25.27 -9.77 26.13
N HIS A 352 -25.78 -10.57 25.21
CA HIS A 352 -27.14 -11.08 25.28
C HIS A 352 -27.13 -12.60 25.15
N GLU A 353 -28.20 -13.25 25.59
CA GLU A 353 -28.39 -14.66 25.44
C GLU A 353 -29.17 -14.97 24.16
N ASP A 354 -28.53 -15.70 23.23
CA ASP A 354 -29.19 -16.29 22.07
C ASP A 354 -29.58 -17.75 22.39
N PHE A 355 -30.80 -18.14 22.09
CA PHE A 355 -31.33 -19.47 22.45
C PHE A 355 -30.62 -20.64 21.74
N ARG A 356 -29.88 -20.38 20.65
CA ARG A 356 -29.11 -21.39 19.90
C ARG A 356 -27.62 -21.37 20.20
N LEU A 357 -27.07 -20.16 20.40
CA LEU A 357 -25.62 -19.93 20.49
C LEU A 357 -25.16 -19.69 21.95
N GLY A 358 -26.11 -19.50 22.87
CA GLY A 358 -25.79 -19.12 24.23
C GLY A 358 -25.40 -17.65 24.36
N ILE A 359 -24.43 -17.34 25.22
CA ILE A 359 -24.03 -15.94 25.48
C ILE A 359 -23.22 -15.39 24.32
N LEU A 360 -23.76 -14.36 23.66
CA LEU A 360 -23.11 -13.64 22.58
C LEU A 360 -22.60 -12.27 23.06
N GLN A 361 -21.32 -12.01 22.83
CA GLN A 361 -20.69 -10.75 23.17
C GLN A 361 -20.97 -9.71 22.08
N HIS A 362 -21.45 -8.53 22.47
CA HIS A 362 -21.51 -7.39 21.56
C HIS A 362 -20.10 -6.91 21.22
N ASP A 363 -19.92 -6.37 20.02
CA ASP A 363 -18.62 -5.89 19.52
C ASP A 363 -17.50 -6.96 19.61
N ALA A 364 -17.85 -8.25 19.42
CA ALA A 364 -16.92 -9.38 19.56
C ALA A 364 -15.71 -9.27 18.60
N TRP A 365 -15.85 -8.51 17.50
CA TRP A 365 -14.77 -8.28 16.54
C TRP A 365 -13.77 -7.20 16.96
N ILE A 366 -13.99 -6.51 18.11
CA ILE A 366 -13.09 -5.50 18.64
C ILE A 366 -12.29 -6.11 19.80
N ARG A 367 -11.00 -6.33 19.56
CA ARG A 367 -10.10 -6.98 20.55
C ARG A 367 -9.89 -6.11 21.79
N ASP A 368 -9.57 -4.84 21.58
CA ASP A 368 -9.26 -3.90 22.65
C ASP A 368 -10.44 -2.97 22.91
N LYS A 369 -11.34 -3.40 23.78
CA LYS A 369 -12.52 -2.63 24.19
C LYS A 369 -12.20 -1.50 25.20
N THR A 370 -10.94 -1.37 25.60
CA THR A 370 -10.52 -0.27 26.50
C THR A 370 -10.28 1.03 25.72
N LYS A 371 -10.10 0.94 24.40
CA LYS A 371 -9.91 2.08 23.51
C LYS A 371 -11.24 2.54 22.93
N ASN A 372 -11.43 3.85 22.90
CA ASN A 372 -12.58 4.44 22.25
C ASN A 372 -12.46 4.32 20.72
N VAL A 373 -13.61 4.31 20.07
CA VAL A 373 -13.78 4.28 18.62
C VAL A 373 -14.66 5.42 18.14
N THR A 374 -14.50 5.85 16.91
CA THR A 374 -15.39 6.81 16.25
C THR A 374 -16.54 6.05 15.62
N ARG A 375 -17.64 5.91 16.33
CA ARG A 375 -18.78 5.07 15.93
C ARG A 375 -19.85 5.86 15.22
N VAL A 376 -20.22 5.40 14.03
CA VAL A 376 -21.37 5.86 13.25
C VAL A 376 -22.52 4.88 13.46
N THR A 377 -23.67 5.38 13.91
CA THR A 377 -24.88 4.57 14.12
C THR A 377 -25.99 5.08 13.20
N LEU A 378 -26.61 4.15 12.47
CA LEU A 378 -27.76 4.43 11.60
C LEU A 378 -29.06 4.36 12.41
N LYS A 379 -29.95 5.31 12.16
CA LYS A 379 -31.30 5.38 12.73
C LYS A 379 -32.32 5.66 11.65
N GLY A 380 -33.40 4.89 11.61
CA GLY A 380 -34.42 5.04 10.59
C GLY A 380 -35.69 4.25 10.89
N PRO A 381 -36.57 4.08 9.91
CA PRO A 381 -37.80 3.32 10.09
C PRO A 381 -37.52 1.89 10.61
N GLU A 382 -38.28 1.52 11.64
CA GLU A 382 -38.20 0.21 12.29
C GLU A 382 -39.61 -0.25 12.73
N ALA A 383 -39.77 -1.49 13.14
CA ALA A 383 -41.07 -2.06 13.52
C ALA A 383 -40.99 -2.90 14.82
N ARG A 384 -40.10 -2.55 15.77
CA ARG A 384 -39.88 -3.30 17.01
C ARG A 384 -41.18 -3.51 17.81
N ASN A 385 -42.02 -2.48 17.88
CA ASN A 385 -43.30 -2.54 18.58
C ASN A 385 -44.36 -3.39 17.86
N GLN A 386 -44.09 -3.90 16.65
CA GLN A 386 -45.03 -4.67 15.84
C GLN A 386 -44.54 -6.09 15.53
N TRP A 387 -43.41 -6.54 16.06
CA TRP A 387 -42.82 -7.86 15.73
C TRP A 387 -43.77 -9.03 15.97
N SER A 388 -44.50 -9.05 17.09
CA SER A 388 -45.47 -10.06 17.43
C SER A 388 -46.83 -9.89 16.75
N ASN A 389 -47.10 -8.73 16.17
CA ASN A 389 -48.35 -8.46 15.48
C ASN A 389 -48.36 -9.18 14.12
N SER A 390 -49.34 -10.04 13.88
CA SER A 390 -49.48 -10.76 12.61
C SER A 390 -49.97 -9.86 11.46
N ASN A 391 -50.60 -8.72 11.80
CA ASN A 391 -51.11 -7.75 10.83
C ASN A 391 -50.64 -6.33 11.20
N PRO A 392 -49.35 -6.02 11.04
CA PRO A 392 -48.77 -4.73 11.44
C PRO A 392 -49.31 -3.61 10.56
N SER A 393 -49.33 -2.41 11.10
CA SER A 393 -49.62 -1.20 10.34
C SER A 393 -48.43 -0.73 9.53
N ARG A 394 -48.71 -0.02 8.45
CA ARG A 394 -47.65 0.57 7.61
C ARG A 394 -46.72 1.47 8.41
N ILE A 395 -45.46 1.42 8.08
CA ILE A 395 -44.41 2.34 8.58
C ILE A 395 -43.88 3.20 7.42
N THR A 396 -43.13 4.24 7.77
CA THR A 396 -42.51 5.11 6.79
C THR A 396 -41.53 4.32 5.91
N VAL A 397 -41.66 4.44 4.59
CA VAL A 397 -40.68 3.92 3.62
C VAL A 397 -39.73 5.07 3.27
N PRO A 398 -38.41 4.94 3.50
CA PRO A 398 -37.48 6.00 3.19
C PRO A 398 -37.34 6.17 1.67
N SER A 399 -37.16 7.42 1.24
CA SER A 399 -36.81 7.73 -0.14
C SER A 399 -35.31 7.45 -0.35
N LEU A 400 -35.00 6.53 -1.25
CA LEU A 400 -33.65 6.08 -1.57
C LEU A 400 -33.38 6.29 -3.09
N PRO A 401 -32.11 6.51 -3.51
CA PRO A 401 -30.92 6.54 -2.67
C PRO A 401 -30.80 7.79 -1.77
N GLN A 402 -30.23 7.63 -0.57
CA GLN A 402 -29.97 8.72 0.36
C GLN A 402 -28.47 8.86 0.61
N THR A 403 -27.95 10.04 0.35
CA THR A 403 -26.51 10.37 0.57
C THR A 403 -26.28 10.87 1.97
N PHE A 404 -25.14 10.46 2.53
CA PHE A 404 -24.62 10.91 3.80
C PHE A 404 -23.20 11.45 3.62
N GLU A 405 -22.92 12.61 4.25
CA GLU A 405 -21.58 13.13 4.38
C GLU A 405 -21.32 13.42 5.86
N LEU A 406 -20.28 12.77 6.39
CA LEU A 406 -19.81 12.91 7.76
C LEU A 406 -18.58 13.83 7.74
N ILE A 407 -18.61 14.95 8.46
CA ILE A 407 -17.52 15.92 8.51
C ILE A 407 -17.07 16.06 9.95
N GLY A 408 -15.86 15.64 10.24
CA GLY A 408 -15.21 15.81 11.53
C GLY A 408 -14.22 16.96 11.49
N ARG A 409 -14.28 17.88 12.45
CA ARG A 409 -13.36 19.02 12.58
C ARG A 409 -12.78 19.10 13.97
N ASP A 410 -11.47 19.35 14.05
CA ASP A 410 -10.82 19.66 15.31
C ASP A 410 -10.70 21.19 15.51
N ARG A 411 -10.22 21.59 16.69
CA ARG A 411 -10.02 23.01 17.04
C ARG A 411 -8.88 23.67 16.24
N SER A 412 -7.99 22.86 15.64
CA SER A 412 -6.85 23.34 14.85
C SER A 412 -7.22 23.56 13.38
N GLY A 413 -8.48 23.29 12.99
CA GLY A 413 -8.97 23.43 11.63
C GLY A 413 -8.68 22.21 10.73
N ASN A 414 -8.15 21.10 11.27
CA ASN A 414 -8.07 19.87 10.50
C ASN A 414 -9.47 19.31 10.26
N GLU A 415 -9.70 18.82 9.05
CA GLU A 415 -10.97 18.28 8.64
C GLU A 415 -10.79 16.86 8.08
N VAL A 416 -11.67 15.95 8.48
CA VAL A 416 -11.82 14.62 7.89
C VAL A 416 -13.23 14.49 7.33
N ARG A 417 -13.36 13.82 6.18
CA ARG A 417 -14.64 13.57 5.52
C ARG A 417 -14.83 12.11 5.19
N TYR A 418 -16.06 11.65 5.38
CA TYR A 418 -16.48 10.34 4.89
C TYR A 418 -17.88 10.44 4.34
N GLY A 419 -18.08 9.97 3.10
CA GLY A 419 -19.40 9.95 2.47
C GLY A 419 -19.78 8.55 1.99
N PHE A 420 -21.07 8.25 2.04
CA PHE A 420 -21.66 7.02 1.54
C PHE A 420 -23.08 7.24 1.04
N VAL A 421 -23.64 6.27 0.29
CA VAL A 421 -24.98 6.35 -0.27
C VAL A 421 -25.73 5.08 0.05
N LEU A 422 -26.77 5.19 0.89
CA LEU A 422 -27.70 4.09 1.13
C LEU A 422 -28.64 3.94 -0.08
N ARG A 423 -28.68 2.74 -0.61
CA ARG A 423 -29.55 2.34 -1.74
C ARG A 423 -30.71 1.47 -1.30
N GLN A 424 -30.55 0.82 -0.15
CA GLN A 424 -31.53 -0.10 0.40
C GLN A 424 -31.61 0.01 1.93
N TRP A 425 -32.84 -0.06 2.46
CA TRP A 425 -33.10 -0.05 3.89
C TRP A 425 -33.86 -1.29 4.30
N PHE A 426 -33.44 -1.90 5.39
CA PHE A 426 -33.99 -3.14 5.91
C PHE A 426 -34.70 -2.91 7.24
N VAL A 427 -35.85 -3.58 7.41
CA VAL A 427 -36.64 -3.60 8.65
C VAL A 427 -36.69 -5.03 9.17
N ASN A 428 -36.20 -5.24 10.37
CA ASN A 428 -36.10 -6.54 11.00
C ASN A 428 -37.40 -6.89 11.76
N ARG A 429 -37.76 -8.17 11.84
CA ARG A 429 -38.86 -8.70 12.68
C ARG A 429 -38.37 -9.32 13.99
N GLY A 430 -37.13 -9.07 14.41
CA GLY A 430 -36.53 -9.68 15.61
C GLY A 430 -36.47 -11.21 15.53
N GLY A 431 -36.50 -11.85 16.67
CA GLY A 431 -36.45 -13.32 16.78
C GLY A 431 -37.76 -14.05 16.42
N GLN A 432 -38.64 -13.44 15.61
CA GLN A 432 -39.93 -14.05 15.24
C GLN A 432 -39.75 -15.08 14.13
N LEU A 433 -39.67 -16.36 14.50
CA LEU A 433 -39.61 -17.47 13.55
C LEU A 433 -41.03 -17.82 13.11
N LYS A 434 -41.33 -17.66 11.81
CA LYS A 434 -42.64 -17.92 11.25
C LYS A 434 -42.52 -18.60 9.87
N PRO A 435 -43.58 -19.32 9.43
CA PRO A 435 -43.68 -19.84 8.08
C PRO A 435 -43.58 -18.73 7.01
N TYR A 436 -43.21 -19.10 5.80
CA TYR A 436 -42.98 -18.19 4.69
C TYR A 436 -44.15 -17.21 4.47
N LYS A 437 -45.40 -17.71 4.43
CA LYS A 437 -46.58 -16.89 4.20
C LYS A 437 -46.78 -15.80 5.22
N ASP A 438 -46.49 -16.09 6.49
CA ASP A 438 -46.69 -15.16 7.60
C ASP A 438 -45.62 -14.06 7.56
N GLN A 439 -44.38 -14.41 7.17
CA GLN A 439 -43.30 -13.44 7.00
C GLN A 439 -43.54 -12.54 5.79
N LEU A 440 -43.99 -13.11 4.67
CA LEU A 440 -44.34 -12.35 3.46
C LEU A 440 -45.47 -11.37 3.73
N ALA A 441 -46.54 -11.82 4.38
CA ALA A 441 -47.70 -10.99 4.73
C ALA A 441 -47.28 -9.85 5.65
N TRP A 442 -46.40 -10.10 6.63
CA TRP A 442 -45.92 -9.12 7.56
C TRP A 442 -45.13 -7.99 6.85
N CYS A 443 -44.19 -8.33 5.95
CA CYS A 443 -43.45 -7.35 5.15
C CYS A 443 -44.39 -6.48 4.30
N ASN A 444 -45.36 -7.12 3.62
CA ASN A 444 -46.32 -6.40 2.77
C ASN A 444 -47.21 -5.44 3.58
N SER A 445 -47.63 -5.85 4.77
CA SER A 445 -48.45 -5.00 5.66
C SER A 445 -47.70 -3.75 6.12
N LEU A 446 -46.37 -3.84 6.35
CA LEU A 446 -45.51 -2.69 6.67
C LEU A 446 -45.35 -1.71 5.49
N GLY A 447 -45.69 -2.13 4.25
CA GLY A 447 -45.42 -1.37 3.03
C GLY A 447 -44.02 -1.60 2.46
N TYR A 448 -43.39 -2.66 2.89
CA TYR A 448 -42.07 -3.15 2.44
C TYR A 448 -42.27 -4.44 1.65
N ARG A 449 -41.22 -4.93 1.01
CA ARG A 449 -41.22 -6.24 0.38
C ARG A 449 -40.31 -7.23 1.10
N MET A 450 -40.56 -8.52 0.90
CA MET A 450 -39.60 -9.56 1.27
C MET A 450 -38.36 -9.41 0.37
N PRO A 451 -37.11 -9.56 0.92
CA PRO A 451 -35.90 -9.42 0.10
C PRO A 451 -35.77 -10.55 -0.90
N ARG A 452 -35.03 -10.32 -1.96
CA ARG A 452 -34.51 -11.35 -2.85
C ARG A 452 -33.17 -11.86 -2.33
N ILE A 453 -32.69 -12.99 -2.84
CA ILE A 453 -31.34 -13.49 -2.54
C ILE A 453 -30.28 -12.40 -2.80
N ARG A 454 -30.37 -11.73 -3.96
CA ARG A 454 -29.45 -10.65 -4.36
C ARG A 454 -29.43 -9.44 -3.41
N ASP A 455 -30.49 -9.22 -2.66
CA ASP A 455 -30.55 -8.11 -1.69
C ASP A 455 -29.75 -8.46 -0.42
N LEU A 456 -29.53 -9.75 -0.16
CA LEU A 456 -28.92 -10.24 1.08
C LEU A 456 -27.47 -10.68 0.90
N THR A 457 -27.10 -11.27 -0.25
CA THR A 457 -25.82 -11.96 -0.41
C THR A 457 -25.31 -11.94 -1.84
N ASN A 458 -24.01 -12.19 -2.00
CA ASN A 458 -23.35 -12.49 -3.27
C ASN A 458 -22.97 -13.98 -3.43
N ALA A 459 -23.60 -14.84 -2.67
CA ALA A 459 -23.38 -16.28 -2.72
C ALA A 459 -23.63 -16.85 -4.12
N LYS A 460 -22.85 -17.87 -4.51
CA LYS A 460 -22.99 -18.60 -5.76
C LYS A 460 -23.74 -19.91 -5.51
N CYS A 461 -24.88 -20.08 -6.13
CA CYS A 461 -25.63 -21.33 -6.10
C CYS A 461 -25.03 -22.37 -7.08
N GLY A 462 -25.28 -23.66 -6.85
CA GLY A 462 -24.79 -24.75 -7.71
C GLY A 462 -23.30 -25.09 -7.57
N VAL A 463 -22.58 -24.41 -6.69
CA VAL A 463 -21.20 -24.72 -6.34
C VAL A 463 -21.18 -25.49 -5.02
N VAL A 464 -20.39 -26.56 -4.97
CA VAL A 464 -20.34 -27.48 -3.82
C VAL A 464 -20.03 -26.71 -2.53
N ASN A 465 -21.02 -26.64 -1.66
CA ASN A 465 -20.80 -26.42 -0.23
C ASN A 465 -21.31 -27.67 0.48
N TYR A 466 -20.42 -28.37 1.18
CA TYR A 466 -20.75 -29.63 1.84
C TYR A 466 -21.85 -29.51 2.91
N GLN A 467 -22.07 -28.32 3.46
CA GLN A 467 -23.07 -28.09 4.51
C GLN A 467 -24.44 -27.64 3.95
N PHE A 468 -24.47 -26.92 2.82
CA PHE A 468 -25.70 -26.33 2.28
C PHE A 468 -25.67 -26.40 0.75
N PRO A 469 -26.04 -27.52 0.15
CA PRO A 469 -26.11 -27.63 -1.28
C PRO A 469 -27.24 -26.75 -1.82
N CYS A 470 -26.90 -25.76 -2.64
CA CYS A 470 -27.87 -25.00 -3.40
C CYS A 470 -27.91 -25.58 -4.81
N ILE A 471 -28.92 -26.42 -5.08
CA ILE A 471 -29.14 -27.07 -6.38
C ILE A 471 -30.30 -26.35 -7.05
N ASN A 472 -30.15 -25.99 -8.34
CA ASN A 472 -31.18 -25.29 -9.12
C ASN A 472 -31.65 -23.95 -8.54
N GLY A 473 -30.77 -23.29 -7.77
CA GLY A 473 -31.09 -22.03 -7.12
C GLY A 473 -30.64 -20.80 -7.90
N ILE A 474 -30.97 -19.66 -7.34
CA ILE A 474 -30.67 -18.35 -7.90
C ILE A 474 -29.39 -17.84 -7.24
N ASP A 475 -28.44 -17.31 -8.04
CA ASP A 475 -27.24 -16.65 -7.57
C ASP A 475 -27.56 -15.34 -6.86
N GLY A 476 -26.73 -14.99 -5.89
CA GLY A 476 -26.71 -13.67 -5.28
C GLY A 476 -26.30 -12.56 -6.24
N THR A 477 -26.04 -11.39 -5.70
CA THR A 477 -25.63 -10.24 -6.52
C THR A 477 -24.18 -10.36 -6.99
N THR A 478 -23.81 -9.56 -7.98
CA THR A 478 -22.42 -9.44 -8.48
C THR A 478 -21.68 -8.33 -7.72
N PRO A 479 -20.34 -8.49 -7.53
CA PRO A 479 -19.54 -9.63 -7.93
C PRO A 479 -19.79 -10.86 -7.06
N SER A 480 -19.85 -12.04 -7.70
CA SER A 480 -20.11 -13.31 -7.02
C SER A 480 -18.95 -13.71 -6.09
N SER A 481 -19.30 -14.34 -4.99
CA SER A 481 -18.32 -14.96 -4.07
C SER A 481 -17.58 -16.17 -4.67
N GLY A 482 -18.18 -16.84 -5.65
CA GLY A 482 -17.70 -18.06 -6.26
C GLY A 482 -18.02 -19.35 -5.48
N PHE A 483 -18.74 -19.28 -4.34
CA PHE A 483 -19.20 -20.42 -3.55
C PHE A 483 -20.53 -20.10 -2.85
N ASN A 484 -21.21 -21.09 -2.29
CA ASN A 484 -22.43 -20.85 -1.53
C ASN A 484 -22.13 -20.27 -0.14
N GLY A 485 -21.89 -19.00 -0.12
CA GLY A 485 -21.54 -18.16 1.03
C GLY A 485 -21.09 -16.81 0.52
N TYR A 486 -20.94 -15.82 1.37
CA TYR A 486 -20.52 -14.48 0.93
C TYR A 486 -18.98 -14.34 0.84
N LYS A 487 -18.55 -13.37 0.04
CA LYS A 487 -17.24 -12.68 0.16
C LYS A 487 -17.51 -11.21 0.41
N ARG A 488 -16.81 -10.64 1.39
CA ARG A 488 -16.95 -9.22 1.75
C ARG A 488 -16.80 -8.33 0.52
N HIS A 489 -17.82 -7.52 0.23
CA HIS A 489 -17.80 -6.59 -0.89
C HIS A 489 -18.84 -5.49 -0.68
N ILE A 490 -18.51 -4.26 -1.10
CA ILE A 490 -19.44 -3.11 -1.06
C ILE A 490 -20.49 -3.28 -2.14
N GLY A 491 -21.77 -3.04 -1.81
CA GLY A 491 -22.88 -3.15 -2.74
C GLY A 491 -23.29 -4.58 -3.08
N ALA A 492 -22.81 -5.56 -2.35
CA ALA A 492 -23.01 -6.97 -2.66
C ALA A 492 -24.02 -7.68 -1.74
N GLY A 493 -24.96 -6.94 -1.18
CA GLY A 493 -26.05 -7.44 -0.35
C GLY A 493 -25.84 -7.20 1.14
N PHE A 494 -26.93 -7.23 1.88
CA PHE A 494 -27.01 -6.81 3.29
C PHE A 494 -26.02 -7.58 4.19
N PHE A 495 -26.10 -8.92 4.20
CA PHE A 495 -25.20 -9.73 5.00
C PHE A 495 -23.76 -9.73 4.48
N THR A 496 -23.55 -9.53 3.19
CA THR A 496 -22.22 -9.39 2.60
C THR A 496 -21.51 -8.14 3.09
N GLU A 497 -22.23 -7.03 3.23
CA GLU A 497 -21.70 -5.78 3.74
C GLU A 497 -21.49 -5.82 5.27
N TRP A 498 -22.53 -6.20 6.01
CA TRP A 498 -22.56 -6.08 7.46
C TRP A 498 -22.00 -7.29 8.19
N GLY A 499 -21.93 -8.43 7.51
CA GLY A 499 -21.51 -9.70 8.10
C GLY A 499 -22.54 -10.26 9.05
N ASN A 500 -22.04 -10.96 10.04
CA ASN A 500 -22.84 -11.60 11.07
C ASN A 500 -23.62 -10.57 11.91
N GLY A 501 -24.93 -10.49 11.68
CA GLY A 501 -25.79 -9.47 12.28
C GLY A 501 -26.07 -9.63 13.76
N TYR A 502 -26.01 -10.86 14.31
CA TYR A 502 -26.38 -11.15 15.70
C TYR A 502 -25.36 -10.64 16.74
N SER A 503 -24.16 -10.27 16.32
CA SER A 503 -23.16 -9.67 17.22
C SER A 503 -23.30 -8.16 17.38
N TYR A 504 -24.21 -7.53 16.64
CA TYR A 504 -24.52 -6.10 16.83
C TYR A 504 -25.49 -5.92 18.00
N ALA A 505 -25.17 -5.00 18.88
CA ALA A 505 -26.12 -4.54 19.88
C ALA A 505 -27.26 -3.75 19.20
N ASP A 506 -28.45 -3.84 19.71
CA ASP A 506 -29.60 -3.01 19.34
C ASP A 506 -30.15 -3.24 17.92
N VAL A 507 -29.74 -4.29 17.20
CA VAL A 507 -30.26 -4.62 15.86
C VAL A 507 -31.21 -5.80 15.88
N ASP A 508 -31.08 -6.70 16.86
CA ASP A 508 -31.93 -7.89 17.05
C ASP A 508 -32.01 -8.83 15.85
N LEU A 509 -30.93 -8.93 15.09
CA LEU A 509 -30.80 -9.94 14.04
C LEU A 509 -30.45 -11.29 14.66
N SER A 510 -31.19 -12.34 14.29
CA SER A 510 -31.02 -13.69 14.83
C SER A 510 -30.00 -14.52 14.06
N TYR A 511 -29.38 -15.49 14.72
CA TYR A 511 -28.63 -16.57 14.08
C TYR A 511 -29.60 -17.56 13.46
N ASP A 512 -30.09 -17.25 12.25
CA ASP A 512 -31.10 -18.04 11.58
C ASP A 512 -31.05 -17.84 10.06
N TYR A 513 -31.89 -18.63 9.37
CA TYR A 513 -32.22 -18.43 7.98
C TYR A 513 -33.25 -17.32 7.82
N TYR A 514 -33.08 -16.52 6.78
CA TYR A 514 -33.96 -15.41 6.44
C TYR A 514 -34.66 -15.69 5.11
N TRP A 515 -35.99 -15.70 5.14
CA TRP A 515 -36.78 -15.91 3.93
C TRP A 515 -36.50 -14.90 2.85
N THR A 516 -36.51 -15.37 1.59
CA THR A 516 -36.43 -14.51 0.40
C THR A 516 -37.67 -14.72 -0.48
N SER A 517 -37.96 -13.73 -1.32
CA SER A 517 -39.07 -13.83 -2.30
C SER A 517 -38.71 -14.66 -3.52
N ASP A 518 -37.47 -15.06 -3.69
CA ASP A 518 -37.06 -15.97 -4.75
C ASP A 518 -37.45 -17.40 -4.38
N ALA A 519 -37.92 -18.15 -5.34
CA ALA A 519 -38.41 -19.52 -5.16
C ALA A 519 -38.05 -20.38 -6.37
N THR A 520 -37.96 -21.69 -6.12
CA THR A 520 -38.11 -22.71 -7.18
C THR A 520 -39.59 -22.90 -7.49
N ASP A 521 -39.91 -23.83 -8.40
CA ASP A 521 -41.29 -24.20 -8.70
C ASP A 521 -42.07 -24.71 -7.45
N SER A 522 -41.38 -25.24 -6.44
CA SER A 522 -41.99 -25.84 -5.24
C SER A 522 -41.70 -25.06 -3.96
N ASP A 523 -40.46 -24.55 -3.76
CA ASP A 523 -40.02 -24.06 -2.47
C ASP A 523 -39.27 -22.71 -2.58
N PRO A 524 -39.51 -21.78 -1.63
CA PRO A 524 -38.78 -20.54 -1.54
C PRO A 524 -37.37 -20.78 -1.04
N PHE A 525 -36.49 -19.80 -1.33
CA PHE A 525 -35.15 -19.77 -0.80
C PHE A 525 -35.09 -18.98 0.50
N SER A 526 -34.11 -19.37 1.29
CA SER A 526 -33.67 -18.62 2.48
C SER A 526 -32.16 -18.39 2.45
N VAL A 527 -31.70 -17.35 3.15
CA VAL A 527 -30.29 -17.01 3.27
C VAL A 527 -29.90 -17.06 4.74
N PHE A 528 -28.85 -17.80 5.04
CA PHE A 528 -28.35 -17.94 6.40
C PHE A 528 -27.57 -16.70 6.84
N SER A 529 -27.96 -16.08 7.96
CA SER A 529 -27.34 -14.82 8.42
C SER A 529 -25.86 -14.91 8.73
N PHE A 530 -25.36 -16.09 9.05
CA PHE A 530 -23.99 -16.34 9.46
C PHE A 530 -23.01 -16.37 8.27
N SER A 531 -23.27 -17.21 7.28
CA SER A 531 -22.38 -17.42 6.13
C SER A 531 -22.98 -16.89 4.83
N SER A 532 -24.21 -16.42 4.89
CA SER A 532 -25.05 -16.05 3.75
C SER A 532 -25.23 -17.13 2.70
N ALA A 533 -25.11 -18.40 3.13
CA ALA A 533 -25.41 -19.52 2.27
C ALA A 533 -26.90 -19.52 1.90
N VAL A 534 -27.18 -19.78 0.62
CA VAL A 534 -28.53 -19.93 0.10
C VAL A 534 -29.00 -21.37 0.30
N ASN A 535 -30.22 -21.54 0.78
CA ASN A 535 -30.83 -22.84 0.98
C ASN A 535 -32.29 -22.80 0.51
N SER A 536 -32.81 -23.93 0.03
CA SER A 536 -34.21 -24.10 -0.30
C SER A 536 -34.87 -25.03 0.72
N VAL A 537 -35.97 -24.60 1.30
CA VAL A 537 -36.69 -25.35 2.33
C VAL A 537 -38.18 -25.20 2.17
N PRO A 538 -38.97 -26.21 2.58
CA PRO A 538 -40.44 -26.14 2.50
C PRO A 538 -40.99 -24.95 3.28
N THR A 539 -42.08 -24.36 2.75
CA THR A 539 -42.71 -23.11 3.22
C THR A 539 -43.21 -23.14 4.65
N TYR A 540 -43.45 -24.34 5.23
CA TYR A 540 -43.94 -24.51 6.59
C TYR A 540 -42.83 -24.43 7.67
N PHE A 541 -41.56 -24.51 7.29
CA PHE A 541 -40.46 -24.30 8.24
C PHE A 541 -40.48 -22.87 8.78
N PRO A 542 -40.28 -22.69 10.08
CA PRO A 542 -40.24 -21.36 10.64
C PRO A 542 -38.82 -20.76 10.49
N HIS A 543 -38.74 -19.62 9.82
CA HIS A 543 -37.49 -18.83 9.67
C HIS A 543 -37.73 -17.36 9.98
N SER A 544 -36.64 -16.67 10.19
CA SER A 544 -36.61 -15.21 10.37
C SER A 544 -36.91 -14.47 9.06
N THR A 545 -37.17 -13.18 9.18
CA THR A 545 -37.25 -12.28 8.02
C THR A 545 -36.69 -10.90 8.33
N VAL A 546 -36.16 -10.29 7.30
CA VAL A 546 -36.02 -8.85 7.16
C VAL A 546 -36.86 -8.41 5.97
N CYS A 547 -37.46 -7.24 6.06
CA CYS A 547 -38.16 -6.65 4.92
C CYS A 547 -37.30 -5.53 4.35
N THR A 548 -37.35 -5.31 3.05
CA THR A 548 -36.58 -4.25 2.41
C THR A 548 -37.47 -3.26 1.68
N THR A 549 -36.94 -2.07 1.45
CA THR A 549 -37.61 -1.06 0.60
C THR A 549 -38.01 -1.64 -0.76
N PRO A 550 -39.12 -1.21 -1.33
CA PRO A 550 -39.64 -1.68 -2.62
C PRO A 550 -38.67 -1.61 -3.79
#